data_2a648a23eed8e72a3be831da4a54b8a0
#
_entry.id   2a648a23eed8e72a3be831da4a54b8a0
#
_cell.length_a   1.000
_cell.length_b   1.000
_cell.length_c   1.000
_cell.angle_alpha   90.00
_cell.angle_beta   90.00
_cell.angle_gamma   90.00
#
_symmetry.space_group_name_H-M   'P 1'
#
loop_
_entity.id
_entity.type
_entity.pdbx_description
1 polymer ?
#
loop_
_entity_poly.entity_id
_entity_poly.type
_entity_poly.pdbx_seq_one_letter_code
_entity_poly.pdbx_strand_id
1 'polypeptide(L)'
;MSWVVVPNLLEGRDQLNDRFPNRAKGAEGTISDLSHKASASSHNPDETGNPEYDDHDGVDEVRAADFDKNLNDDHGVTMEQVVQLWIGLARSGTMWWIRYFIYAGRIWHRRDGFVTRKYNGSNQHYDHVHVNSDFTQAADSIRGTNWHLAGLGGSGGVIVIGAPQPNLLVVDKELGPKTITRWQQVMKTPVDGKISTPKSDLILAVQRRINNQIHSGLSEDGELGPRTIRALQRYLGSPQDGVISKPKSEVVGALQRRLNEGWF
;
A
#
# COMPACT_ATOMS: atom_id res chain seq x y z
N MET A 1 -7.48 -19.07 -20.25
CA MET A 1 -8.25 -17.87 -19.87
C MET A 1 -7.52 -16.66 -20.40
N SER A 2 -8.20 -15.58 -20.75
CA SER A 2 -7.56 -14.34 -21.17
C SER A 2 -7.33 -13.49 -19.93
N TRP A 3 -6.10 -13.12 -19.66
CA TRP A 3 -5.75 -12.20 -18.59
C TRP A 3 -6.29 -10.78 -18.88
N VAL A 4 -6.49 -9.99 -17.85
CA VAL A 4 -6.94 -8.60 -17.92
C VAL A 4 -6.03 -7.70 -17.06
N VAL A 5 -5.73 -6.49 -17.55
CA VAL A 5 -5.08 -5.48 -16.70
C VAL A 5 -6.15 -4.78 -15.89
N VAL A 6 -5.92 -4.59 -14.60
CA VAL A 6 -6.89 -3.91 -13.75
C VAL A 6 -7.19 -2.49 -14.27
N PRO A 7 -8.45 -2.08 -14.32
CA PRO A 7 -8.87 -0.86 -15.02
C PRO A 7 -8.24 0.42 -14.52
N ASN A 8 -8.01 0.54 -13.22
CA ASN A 8 -7.39 1.74 -12.65
C ASN A 8 -6.03 2.05 -13.28
N LEU A 9 -5.22 1.03 -13.62
CA LEU A 9 -3.92 1.22 -14.28
C LEU A 9 -4.06 1.63 -15.74
N LEU A 10 -5.04 1.06 -16.45
CA LEU A 10 -5.35 1.47 -17.82
C LEU A 10 -5.83 2.93 -17.88
N GLU A 11 -6.69 3.33 -16.94
CA GLU A 11 -7.13 4.73 -16.79
C GLU A 11 -5.96 5.67 -16.49
N GLY A 12 -5.00 5.23 -15.67
CA GLY A 12 -3.77 5.99 -15.42
C GLY A 12 -2.94 6.22 -16.68
N ARG A 13 -2.76 5.16 -17.47
CA ARG A 13 -2.08 5.24 -18.77
C ARG A 13 -2.80 6.19 -19.72
N ASP A 14 -4.11 6.07 -19.81
CA ASP A 14 -4.90 6.88 -20.73
C ASP A 14 -4.86 8.36 -20.33
N GLN A 15 -4.98 8.69 -19.03
CA GLN A 15 -4.84 10.06 -18.53
C GLN A 15 -3.41 10.62 -18.72
N LEU A 16 -2.37 9.78 -18.63
CA LEU A 16 -1.01 10.19 -18.99
C LEU A 16 -0.91 10.52 -20.50
N ASN A 17 -1.51 9.70 -21.35
CA ASN A 17 -1.54 9.94 -22.81
C ASN A 17 -2.28 11.25 -23.14
N ASP A 18 -3.42 11.49 -22.49
CA ASP A 18 -4.21 12.71 -22.72
C ASP A 18 -3.46 13.96 -22.24
N ARG A 19 -2.80 13.90 -21.08
CA ARG A 19 -2.05 15.03 -20.52
C ARG A 19 -0.72 15.29 -21.21
N PHE A 20 -0.06 14.23 -21.68
CA PHE A 20 1.25 14.26 -22.31
C PHE A 20 1.21 13.50 -23.66
N PRO A 21 0.57 14.06 -24.69
CA PRO A 21 0.31 13.32 -25.94
C PRO A 21 1.59 12.92 -26.68
N ASN A 22 2.70 13.66 -26.50
CA ASN A 22 3.98 13.41 -27.13
C ASN A 22 4.93 12.53 -26.26
N ARG A 23 4.47 12.00 -25.14
CA ARG A 23 5.32 11.20 -24.25
C ARG A 23 5.87 9.95 -24.95
N ALA A 24 7.06 9.54 -24.56
CA ALA A 24 7.62 8.26 -24.99
C ALA A 24 6.83 7.08 -24.39
N LYS A 25 6.94 5.93 -25.07
CA LYS A 25 6.28 4.67 -24.69
C LYS A 25 7.22 3.47 -24.82
N GLY A 26 8.52 3.73 -24.99
CA GLY A 26 9.51 2.67 -25.21
C GLY A 26 9.77 1.79 -24.00
N ALA A 27 9.54 2.34 -22.80
CA ALA A 27 9.68 1.62 -21.54
C ALA A 27 8.33 1.35 -20.86
N GLU A 28 7.24 1.30 -21.62
CA GLU A 28 5.90 0.92 -21.09
C GLU A 28 5.70 -0.58 -21.12
N GLY A 29 5.00 -1.09 -20.10
CA GLY A 29 4.59 -2.48 -20.01
C GLY A 29 3.47 -2.70 -19.01
N THR A 30 2.67 -3.73 -19.27
CA THR A 30 1.63 -4.20 -18.31
C THR A 30 1.79 -5.68 -18.03
N ILE A 31 2.24 -6.47 -18.99
CA ILE A 31 2.46 -7.91 -18.84
C ILE A 31 3.94 -8.23 -18.91
N SER A 32 4.37 -9.22 -18.13
CA SER A 32 5.75 -9.69 -18.13
C SER A 32 6.17 -10.27 -19.47
N ASP A 33 7.37 -9.95 -19.90
CA ASP A 33 8.04 -10.63 -20.99
C ASP A 33 8.53 -12.04 -20.57
N LEU A 34 9.14 -12.77 -21.50
CA LEU A 34 9.62 -14.12 -21.25
C LEU A 34 10.70 -14.20 -20.15
N SER A 35 11.44 -13.11 -19.92
CA SER A 35 12.51 -13.04 -18.92
C SER A 35 11.96 -12.86 -17.49
N HIS A 36 10.79 -12.27 -17.35
CA HIS A 36 10.15 -12.00 -16.06
C HIS A 36 9.14 -13.08 -15.62
N LYS A 37 8.66 -13.91 -16.54
CA LYS A 37 7.68 -14.99 -16.23
C LYS A 37 8.13 -15.99 -15.16
N ALA A 38 9.43 -16.17 -14.99
CA ALA A 38 10.00 -17.11 -14.01
C ALA A 38 10.06 -16.55 -12.58
N SER A 39 10.02 -15.22 -12.40
CA SER A 39 10.05 -14.55 -11.10
C SER A 39 8.66 -14.10 -10.69
N ALA A 40 8.39 -14.10 -9.37
CA ALA A 40 7.14 -13.55 -8.86
C ALA A 40 7.07 -12.04 -9.18
N SER A 41 5.99 -11.63 -9.85
CA SER A 41 5.80 -10.25 -10.31
C SER A 41 4.32 -9.95 -10.50
N SER A 42 3.89 -8.75 -10.14
CA SER A 42 2.52 -8.27 -10.41
C SER A 42 2.26 -7.92 -11.88
N HIS A 43 3.28 -8.04 -12.74
CA HIS A 43 3.12 -8.07 -14.20
C HIS A 43 2.72 -9.46 -14.72
N ASN A 44 2.77 -10.49 -13.89
CA ASN A 44 2.26 -11.80 -14.23
C ASN A 44 0.77 -11.86 -13.90
N PRO A 45 -0.05 -12.50 -14.76
CA PRO A 45 -1.43 -12.80 -14.43
C PRO A 45 -1.50 -13.67 -13.18
N ASP A 46 -2.42 -13.39 -12.29
CA ASP A 46 -2.40 -13.96 -10.94
C ASP A 46 -2.92 -15.40 -10.86
N GLU A 47 -3.84 -15.81 -11.74
CA GLU A 47 -4.34 -17.19 -11.76
C GLU A 47 -3.50 -18.13 -12.63
N THR A 48 -2.85 -17.63 -13.69
CA THR A 48 -2.14 -18.47 -14.67
C THR A 48 -0.64 -18.21 -14.74
N GLY A 49 -0.15 -17.14 -14.08
CA GLY A 49 1.25 -16.73 -14.08
C GLY A 49 2.01 -17.15 -12.81
N ASN A 50 3.05 -16.38 -12.50
CA ASN A 50 3.76 -16.42 -11.22
C ASN A 50 3.63 -15.01 -10.58
N PRO A 51 2.49 -14.68 -9.94
CA PRO A 51 2.23 -13.36 -9.40
C PRO A 51 2.95 -13.13 -8.06
N GLU A 52 2.99 -11.86 -7.62
CA GLU A 52 3.32 -11.55 -6.22
C GLU A 52 2.20 -11.96 -5.25
N TYR A 53 0.98 -12.00 -5.74
CA TYR A 53 -0.20 -12.35 -4.97
C TYR A 53 -1.29 -12.89 -5.90
N ASP A 54 -1.91 -13.98 -5.47
CA ASP A 54 -3.03 -14.66 -6.10
C ASP A 54 -4.21 -14.56 -5.11
N ASP A 55 -5.36 -14.03 -5.54
CA ASP A 55 -6.55 -13.90 -4.70
C ASP A 55 -7.56 -15.01 -4.91
N HIS A 56 -7.30 -15.93 -5.87
CA HIS A 56 -8.09 -17.12 -6.16
C HIS A 56 -9.56 -16.82 -6.47
N ASP A 57 -9.86 -15.70 -7.13
CA ASP A 57 -11.23 -15.33 -7.47
C ASP A 57 -11.67 -15.87 -8.86
N GLY A 58 -10.75 -16.44 -9.63
CA GLY A 58 -10.98 -17.04 -10.94
C GLY A 58 -10.96 -16.04 -12.09
N VAL A 59 -10.61 -14.81 -11.86
CA VAL A 59 -10.26 -13.79 -12.85
C VAL A 59 -8.74 -13.68 -12.90
N ASP A 60 -8.16 -13.49 -14.05
CA ASP A 60 -6.71 -13.55 -14.28
C ASP A 60 -6.16 -12.12 -14.44
N GLU A 61 -5.92 -11.42 -13.31
CA GLU A 61 -5.55 -10.02 -13.29
C GLU A 61 -4.05 -9.78 -13.37
N VAL A 62 -3.69 -8.72 -14.11
CA VAL A 62 -2.37 -8.08 -14.08
C VAL A 62 -2.48 -6.77 -13.30
N ARG A 63 -1.78 -6.67 -12.18
CA ARG A 63 -1.89 -5.58 -11.21
C ARG A 63 -0.70 -4.62 -11.21
N ALA A 64 0.11 -4.63 -12.28
CA ALA A 64 1.21 -3.69 -12.48
C ALA A 64 1.17 -3.01 -13.84
N ALA A 65 1.70 -1.79 -13.87
CA ALA A 65 1.97 -1.06 -15.10
C ALA A 65 3.26 -0.25 -14.97
N ASP A 66 4.04 -0.25 -16.04
CA ASP A 66 5.20 0.59 -16.20
C ASP A 66 4.86 1.76 -17.13
N PHE A 67 5.20 2.98 -16.73
CA PHE A 67 5.02 4.18 -17.53
C PHE A 67 6.37 4.83 -17.81
N ASP A 68 6.69 5.03 -19.11
CA ASP A 68 7.94 5.64 -19.55
C ASP A 68 8.16 7.01 -18.90
N LYS A 69 9.39 7.28 -18.45
CA LYS A 69 9.73 8.52 -17.75
C LYS A 69 9.71 9.77 -18.62
N ASN A 70 9.85 9.61 -19.94
CA ASN A 70 10.00 10.74 -20.87
C ASN A 70 8.62 11.25 -21.28
N LEU A 71 8.15 12.27 -20.56
CA LEU A 71 6.84 12.88 -20.81
C LEU A 71 6.85 13.79 -22.05
N ASN A 72 8.04 14.21 -22.50
CA ASN A 72 8.22 15.16 -23.64
C ASN A 72 7.26 16.36 -23.53
N ASP A 73 7.10 16.88 -22.30
CA ASP A 73 6.19 17.97 -21.99
C ASP A 73 6.85 19.33 -22.30
N ASP A 74 6.17 20.14 -23.11
CA ASP A 74 6.67 21.46 -23.53
C ASP A 74 6.76 22.47 -22.34
N HIS A 75 6.11 22.18 -21.22
CA HIS A 75 6.13 22.98 -20.00
C HIS A 75 7.12 22.47 -18.96
N GLY A 76 7.90 21.44 -19.30
CA GLY A 76 8.98 20.92 -18.48
C GLY A 76 8.53 20.06 -17.29
N VAL A 77 7.30 19.51 -17.31
CA VAL A 77 6.88 18.54 -16.31
C VAL A 77 7.68 17.26 -16.46
N THR A 78 8.22 16.78 -15.36
CA THR A 78 9.01 15.55 -15.28
C THR A 78 8.23 14.41 -14.65
N MET A 79 8.60 13.15 -14.95
CA MET A 79 8.02 11.98 -14.29
C MET A 79 8.27 12.00 -12.77
N GLU A 80 9.37 12.58 -12.30
CA GLU A 80 9.61 12.77 -10.86
C GLU A 80 8.49 13.61 -10.22
N GLN A 81 8.06 14.69 -10.85
CA GLN A 81 6.96 15.53 -10.33
C GLN A 81 5.63 14.78 -10.33
N VAL A 82 5.37 13.96 -11.35
CA VAL A 82 4.18 13.10 -11.42
C VAL A 82 4.20 12.07 -10.29
N VAL A 83 5.33 11.39 -10.10
CA VAL A 83 5.49 10.36 -9.04
C VAL A 83 5.31 10.98 -7.66
N GLN A 84 5.88 12.17 -7.39
CA GLN A 84 5.73 12.85 -6.10
C GLN A 84 4.28 13.29 -5.86
N LEU A 85 3.57 13.75 -6.89
CA LEU A 85 2.13 14.00 -6.81
C LEU A 85 1.37 12.73 -6.42
N TRP A 86 1.58 11.62 -7.13
CA TRP A 86 0.90 10.36 -6.86
C TRP A 86 1.21 9.80 -5.47
N ILE A 87 2.46 9.90 -5.01
CA ILE A 87 2.83 9.55 -3.64
C ILE A 87 2.04 10.38 -2.62
N GLY A 88 1.92 11.68 -2.86
CA GLY A 88 1.11 12.58 -2.03
C GLY A 88 -0.35 12.15 -1.99
N LEU A 89 -0.95 11.86 -3.14
CA LEU A 89 -2.33 11.40 -3.27
C LEU A 89 -2.55 10.00 -2.67
N ALA A 90 -1.60 9.10 -2.80
CA ALA A 90 -1.66 7.78 -2.19
C ALA A 90 -1.55 7.87 -0.65
N ARG A 91 -0.66 8.73 -0.13
CA ARG A 91 -0.60 9.06 1.31
C ARG A 91 -1.91 9.66 1.79
N SER A 92 -2.59 10.41 0.94
CA SER A 92 -3.87 11.04 1.24
C SER A 92 -5.04 10.07 1.25
N GLY A 93 -4.84 8.83 0.84
CA GLY A 93 -5.93 7.90 0.63
C GLY A 93 -6.77 8.24 -0.61
N THR A 94 -6.45 9.32 -1.35
CA THR A 94 -7.15 9.68 -2.58
C THR A 94 -6.91 8.63 -3.66
N MET A 95 -5.69 8.08 -3.74
CA MET A 95 -5.34 6.95 -4.60
C MET A 95 -5.23 5.66 -3.75
N TRP A 96 -6.29 5.32 -3.04
CA TRP A 96 -6.33 4.17 -2.14
C TRP A 96 -6.13 2.81 -2.84
N TRP A 97 -6.35 2.74 -4.14
CA TRP A 97 -6.13 1.54 -4.96
C TRP A 97 -4.67 1.29 -5.30
N ILE A 98 -3.75 2.20 -5.00
CA ILE A 98 -2.32 2.00 -5.23
C ILE A 98 -1.68 1.31 -4.02
N ARG A 99 -0.90 0.26 -4.29
CA ARG A 99 -0.13 -0.50 -3.33
C ARG A 99 1.28 0.04 -3.17
N TYR A 100 2.01 0.23 -4.27
CA TYR A 100 3.35 0.82 -4.24
C TYR A 100 3.75 1.44 -5.58
N PHE A 101 4.80 2.27 -5.51
CA PHE A 101 5.51 2.79 -6.66
C PHE A 101 6.99 2.43 -6.55
N ILE A 102 7.67 2.15 -7.70
CA ILE A 102 9.13 2.07 -7.79
C ILE A 102 9.58 3.03 -8.89
N TYR A 103 10.54 3.89 -8.58
CA TYR A 103 11.09 4.83 -9.55
C TYR A 103 12.49 5.31 -9.13
N ALA A 104 13.43 5.35 -10.08
CA ALA A 104 14.77 5.89 -9.89
C ALA A 104 15.47 5.34 -8.63
N GLY A 105 15.48 4.02 -8.45
CA GLY A 105 16.12 3.33 -7.33
C GLY A 105 15.41 3.47 -5.98
N ARG A 106 14.19 3.97 -5.95
CA ARG A 106 13.41 4.18 -4.75
C ARG A 106 12.08 3.42 -4.82
N ILE A 107 11.57 3.03 -3.65
CA ILE A 107 10.25 2.41 -3.48
C ILE A 107 9.45 3.17 -2.44
N TRP A 108 8.15 3.33 -2.69
CA TRP A 108 7.15 3.87 -1.78
C TRP A 108 6.01 2.88 -1.68
N HIS A 109 5.89 2.20 -0.56
CA HIS A 109 4.89 1.16 -0.35
C HIS A 109 3.87 1.59 0.69
N ARG A 110 2.58 1.28 0.46
CA ARG A 110 1.48 1.56 1.38
C ARG A 110 1.76 1.05 2.78
N ARG A 111 2.22 -0.19 2.94
CA ARG A 111 2.54 -0.78 4.25
C ARG A 111 3.50 0.05 5.09
N ASP A 112 4.34 0.87 4.44
CA ASP A 112 5.30 1.76 5.10
C ASP A 112 4.82 3.22 5.11
N GLY A 113 3.52 3.48 4.81
CA GLY A 113 2.95 4.82 4.72
C GLY A 113 3.54 5.64 3.57
N PHE A 114 3.96 4.97 2.50
CA PHE A 114 4.64 5.57 1.34
C PHE A 114 5.89 6.39 1.70
N VAL A 115 6.59 6.03 2.78
CA VAL A 115 7.90 6.59 3.12
C VAL A 115 8.93 6.14 2.09
N THR A 116 9.78 7.07 1.64
CA THR A 116 10.86 6.78 0.68
C THR A 116 11.83 5.75 1.25
N ARG A 117 12.08 4.68 0.52
CA ARG A 117 13.09 3.67 0.82
C ARG A 117 13.94 3.40 -0.41
N LYS A 118 15.18 2.96 -0.20
CA LYS A 118 16.01 2.42 -1.28
C LYS A 118 15.36 1.15 -1.83
N TYR A 119 15.24 1.06 -3.15
CA TYR A 119 14.84 -0.17 -3.81
C TYR A 119 16.05 -1.09 -3.99
N ASN A 120 15.91 -2.36 -3.63
CA ASN A 120 17.01 -3.34 -3.66
C ASN A 120 16.82 -4.42 -4.74
N GLY A 121 15.81 -4.29 -5.61
CA GLY A 121 15.61 -5.20 -6.74
C GLY A 121 16.64 -4.99 -7.84
N SER A 122 16.76 -5.94 -8.77
CA SER A 122 17.74 -5.91 -9.87
C SER A 122 17.46 -4.78 -10.87
N ASN A 123 16.20 -4.55 -11.23
CA ASN A 123 15.82 -3.44 -12.10
C ASN A 123 15.53 -2.19 -11.24
N GLN A 124 16.36 -1.15 -11.37
CA GLN A 124 16.25 0.06 -10.56
C GLN A 124 15.21 1.08 -11.08
N HIS A 125 14.51 0.78 -12.17
CA HIS A 125 13.44 1.61 -12.76
C HIS A 125 13.89 3.06 -13.05
N TYR A 126 15.01 3.21 -13.75
CA TYR A 126 15.54 4.53 -14.13
C TYR A 126 14.91 5.10 -15.40
N ASP A 127 14.23 4.29 -16.19
CA ASP A 127 13.61 4.62 -17.48
C ASP A 127 12.09 4.67 -17.45
N HIS A 128 11.47 4.12 -16.42
CA HIS A 128 10.01 4.11 -16.19
C HIS A 128 9.66 4.19 -14.72
N VAL A 129 8.44 4.54 -14.41
CA VAL A 129 7.85 4.31 -13.09
C VAL A 129 7.03 3.03 -13.12
N HIS A 130 7.33 2.13 -12.20
CA HIS A 130 6.52 0.96 -11.91
C HIS A 130 5.42 1.34 -10.92
N VAL A 131 4.18 1.01 -11.26
CA VAL A 131 3.00 1.25 -10.43
C VAL A 131 2.29 -0.06 -10.18
N ASN A 132 2.04 -0.35 -8.91
CA ASN A 132 1.32 -1.54 -8.49
C ASN A 132 -0.03 -1.18 -7.89
N SER A 133 -1.11 -1.80 -8.40
CA SER A 133 -2.44 -1.73 -7.81
C SER A 133 -2.53 -2.60 -6.55
N ASP A 134 -3.49 -2.32 -5.69
CA ASP A 134 -3.77 -3.14 -4.50
C ASP A 134 -4.37 -4.49 -4.91
N PHE A 135 -4.13 -5.51 -4.11
CA PHE A 135 -4.58 -6.88 -4.30
C PHE A 135 -5.98 -7.14 -3.73
N THR A 136 -6.88 -6.18 -3.84
CA THR A 136 -8.24 -6.31 -3.36
C THR A 136 -9.22 -6.25 -4.52
N GLN A 137 -10.26 -7.09 -4.49
CA GLN A 137 -11.34 -7.08 -5.49
C GLN A 137 -11.92 -5.67 -5.71
N ALA A 138 -11.93 -4.83 -4.66
CA ALA A 138 -12.36 -3.44 -4.79
C ALA A 138 -11.41 -2.60 -5.67
N ALA A 139 -10.09 -2.85 -5.59
CA ALA A 139 -9.10 -2.18 -6.44
C ALA A 139 -9.13 -2.73 -7.86
N ASP A 140 -9.34 -4.04 -8.03
CA ASP A 140 -9.40 -4.70 -9.34
C ASP A 140 -10.61 -4.26 -10.15
N SER A 141 -11.71 -3.95 -9.49
CA SER A 141 -12.98 -3.57 -10.13
C SER A 141 -13.21 -2.07 -10.25
N ILE A 142 -12.41 -1.21 -9.59
CA ILE A 142 -12.64 0.23 -9.59
C ILE A 142 -12.52 0.83 -10.99
N ARG A 143 -13.40 1.77 -11.30
CA ARG A 143 -13.50 2.51 -12.57
C ARG A 143 -13.66 4.00 -12.29
N GLY A 144 -13.33 4.84 -13.27
CA GLY A 144 -13.47 6.29 -13.16
C GLY A 144 -12.45 6.90 -12.20
N THR A 145 -11.27 6.27 -12.07
CA THR A 145 -10.18 6.78 -11.23
C THR A 145 -9.59 8.07 -11.79
N ASN A 146 -9.31 9.03 -10.91
CA ASN A 146 -8.65 10.28 -11.29
C ASN A 146 -7.19 10.24 -10.85
N TRP A 147 -6.26 10.37 -11.79
CA TRP A 147 -4.82 10.40 -11.56
C TRP A 147 -4.27 11.82 -11.35
N HIS A 148 -5.16 12.81 -11.33
CA HIS A 148 -4.91 14.20 -10.92
C HIS A 148 -3.81 14.95 -11.71
N LEU A 149 -3.60 14.62 -12.98
CA LEU A 149 -2.53 15.17 -13.80
C LEU A 149 -2.79 16.61 -14.28
N ALA A 150 -4.03 17.08 -14.25
CA ALA A 150 -4.43 18.40 -14.76
C ALA A 150 -3.77 19.58 -14.03
N GLY A 151 -3.34 19.38 -12.78
CA GLY A 151 -2.70 20.43 -11.98
C GLY A 151 -1.19 20.59 -12.20
N LEU A 152 -0.58 19.75 -13.05
CA LEU A 152 0.87 19.79 -13.32
C LEU A 152 1.21 20.80 -14.42
N GLY A 153 2.25 21.63 -14.20
CA GLY A 153 2.80 22.54 -15.22
C GLY A 153 2.15 23.92 -15.29
N GLY A 154 1.23 24.29 -14.40
CA GLY A 154 0.72 25.65 -14.30
C GLY A 154 1.75 26.60 -13.66
N SER A 155 1.94 27.80 -14.23
CA SER A 155 2.82 28.84 -13.69
C SER A 155 2.40 29.19 -12.26
N GLY A 156 3.15 28.73 -11.25
CA GLY A 156 2.92 29.07 -9.84
C GLY A 156 2.24 27.98 -9.00
N GLY A 157 1.92 26.81 -9.57
CA GLY A 157 1.42 25.69 -8.79
C GLY A 157 2.54 25.06 -7.97
N VAL A 158 2.69 25.47 -6.71
CA VAL A 158 3.35 24.62 -5.71
C VAL A 158 2.55 23.33 -5.67
N ILE A 159 3.16 22.22 -6.09
CA ILE A 159 2.58 20.90 -5.80
C ILE A 159 2.57 20.85 -4.27
N VAL A 160 1.43 21.13 -3.68
CA VAL A 160 1.22 20.87 -2.26
C VAL A 160 1.22 19.33 -2.17
N ILE A 161 2.42 18.79 -1.95
CA ILE A 161 2.59 17.39 -1.58
C ILE A 161 1.71 17.25 -0.35
N GLY A 162 0.57 16.58 -0.53
CA GLY A 162 -0.49 16.53 0.47
C GLY A 162 0.08 16.24 1.85
N ALA A 163 -0.39 17.02 2.83
CA ALA A 163 -0.11 16.72 4.22
C ALA A 163 -0.33 15.23 4.48
N PRO A 164 0.48 14.60 5.34
CA PRO A 164 0.31 13.19 5.66
C PRO A 164 -1.15 12.94 5.99
N GLN A 165 -1.77 11.98 5.29
CA GLN A 165 -3.21 11.74 5.51
C GLN A 165 -3.46 11.29 6.94
N PRO A 166 -4.56 11.74 7.52
CA PRO A 166 -4.93 11.36 8.88
C PRO A 166 -5.10 9.85 9.08
N ASN A 167 -5.18 9.07 7.99
CA ASN A 167 -5.47 7.64 8.04
C ASN A 167 -4.27 6.71 7.82
N LEU A 168 -3.16 7.19 7.26
CA LEU A 168 -1.94 6.38 7.13
C LEU A 168 -0.96 6.67 8.26
N LEU A 169 -0.52 5.59 8.91
CA LEU A 169 0.46 5.67 10.00
C LEU A 169 1.88 5.73 9.45
N VAL A 170 2.70 6.59 10.02
CA VAL A 170 4.15 6.42 9.92
C VAL A 170 4.51 5.14 10.69
N VAL A 171 5.31 4.26 10.09
CA VAL A 171 5.78 3.04 10.77
C VAL A 171 6.98 3.41 11.64
N ASP A 172 6.69 4.10 12.74
CA ASP A 172 7.67 4.56 13.74
C ASP A 172 7.94 3.56 14.86
N LYS A 173 7.16 2.47 14.92
CA LYS A 173 7.16 1.42 15.93
C LYS A 173 6.70 1.89 17.32
N GLU A 174 6.04 3.04 17.40
CA GLU A 174 5.52 3.60 18.65
C GLU A 174 4.00 3.34 18.77
N LEU A 175 3.58 2.77 19.90
CA LEU A 175 2.16 2.57 20.21
C LEU A 175 1.57 3.87 20.78
N GLY A 176 1.48 4.88 19.92
CA GLY A 176 0.91 6.19 20.26
C GLY A 176 -0.59 6.32 19.92
N PRO A 177 -1.21 7.45 20.29
CA PRO A 177 -2.65 7.69 20.06
C PRO A 177 -3.06 7.52 18.59
N LYS A 178 -2.24 7.92 17.63
CA LYS A 178 -2.54 7.76 16.20
C LYS A 178 -2.65 6.29 15.80
N THR A 179 -1.72 5.45 16.27
CA THR A 179 -1.73 4.01 16.03
C THR A 179 -2.97 3.37 16.66
N ILE A 180 -3.29 3.75 17.89
CA ILE A 180 -4.46 3.21 18.61
C ILE A 180 -5.76 3.66 17.91
N THR A 181 -5.90 4.93 17.55
CA THR A 181 -7.05 5.46 16.80
C THR A 181 -7.27 4.66 15.51
N ARG A 182 -6.21 4.45 14.74
CA ARG A 182 -6.31 3.68 13.49
C ARG A 182 -6.69 2.23 13.75
N TRP A 183 -6.15 1.61 14.79
CA TRP A 183 -6.48 0.25 15.19
C TRP A 183 -7.96 0.12 15.58
N GLN A 184 -8.48 1.06 16.37
CA GLN A 184 -9.90 1.15 16.74
C GLN A 184 -10.80 1.28 15.51
N GLN A 185 -10.43 2.14 14.54
CA GLN A 185 -11.17 2.29 13.27
C GLN A 185 -11.24 0.98 12.48
N VAL A 186 -10.10 0.29 12.30
CA VAL A 186 -10.02 -0.97 11.57
C VAL A 186 -10.80 -2.08 12.29
N MET A 187 -10.74 -2.12 13.63
CA MET A 187 -11.47 -3.09 14.46
C MET A 187 -12.94 -2.72 14.68
N LYS A 188 -13.38 -1.55 14.20
CA LYS A 188 -14.74 -1.03 14.35
C LYS A 188 -15.19 -0.95 15.82
N THR A 189 -14.30 -0.48 16.68
CA THR A 189 -14.55 -0.23 18.11
C THR A 189 -14.64 1.27 18.38
N PRO A 190 -15.11 1.72 19.55
CA PRO A 190 -15.12 3.16 19.91
C PRO A 190 -13.76 3.78 19.72
N VAL A 191 -13.72 4.98 19.07
CA VAL A 191 -12.48 5.64 18.63
C VAL A 191 -12.16 6.80 19.58
N ASP A 192 -11.27 6.57 20.54
CA ASP A 192 -10.79 7.58 21.51
C ASP A 192 -9.28 7.71 21.58
N GLY A 193 -8.54 6.89 20.79
CA GLY A 193 -7.09 6.88 20.75
C GLY A 193 -6.41 6.31 21.99
N LYS A 194 -7.14 5.55 22.82
CA LYS A 194 -6.64 4.97 24.07
C LYS A 194 -6.96 3.48 24.16
N ILE A 195 -6.10 2.75 24.85
CA ILE A 195 -6.39 1.37 25.29
C ILE A 195 -6.78 1.47 26.76
N SER A 196 -8.06 1.28 27.05
CA SER A 196 -8.60 1.34 28.40
C SER A 196 -8.03 0.22 29.27
N THR A 197 -7.88 0.48 30.56
CA THR A 197 -7.44 -0.49 31.56
C THR A 197 -8.46 -0.55 32.69
N PRO A 198 -8.73 -1.72 33.31
CA PRO A 198 -8.15 -3.03 33.01
C PRO A 198 -8.68 -3.68 31.73
N LYS A 199 -9.84 -3.26 31.22
CA LYS A 199 -10.50 -3.85 30.04
C LYS A 199 -10.70 -2.84 28.94
N SER A 200 -10.52 -3.28 27.70
CA SER A 200 -10.63 -2.47 26.50
C SER A 200 -11.47 -3.20 25.44
N ASP A 201 -12.47 -2.51 24.88
CA ASP A 201 -13.26 -3.03 23.76
C ASP A 201 -12.39 -3.34 22.55
N LEU A 202 -11.38 -2.50 22.30
CA LEU A 202 -10.39 -2.76 21.27
C LEU A 202 -9.67 -4.10 21.50
N ILE A 203 -9.16 -4.32 22.72
CA ILE A 203 -8.39 -5.55 23.00
C ILE A 203 -9.31 -6.78 22.98
N LEU A 204 -10.54 -6.67 23.44
CA LEU A 204 -11.53 -7.74 23.31
C LEU A 204 -11.78 -8.12 21.85
N ALA A 205 -11.96 -7.12 20.97
CA ALA A 205 -12.12 -7.35 19.53
C ALA A 205 -10.87 -8.00 18.92
N VAL A 206 -9.68 -7.56 19.35
CA VAL A 206 -8.38 -8.12 18.92
C VAL A 206 -8.25 -9.59 19.35
N GLN A 207 -8.56 -9.92 20.58
CA GLN A 207 -8.55 -11.30 21.10
C GLN A 207 -9.47 -12.21 20.28
N ARG A 208 -10.70 -11.79 20.02
CA ARG A 208 -11.67 -12.51 19.16
C ARG A 208 -11.10 -12.73 17.75
N ARG A 209 -10.55 -11.68 17.14
CA ARG A 209 -9.96 -11.77 15.81
C ARG A 209 -8.81 -12.77 15.76
N ILE A 210 -7.87 -12.69 16.69
CA ILE A 210 -6.71 -13.59 16.77
C ILE A 210 -7.17 -15.04 17.04
N ASN A 211 -8.13 -15.25 17.94
CA ASN A 211 -8.69 -16.59 18.18
C ASN A 211 -9.27 -17.19 16.91
N ASN A 212 -10.03 -16.42 16.14
CA ASN A 212 -10.66 -16.87 14.90
C ASN A 212 -9.64 -17.17 13.80
N GLN A 213 -8.56 -16.39 13.70
CA GLN A 213 -7.59 -16.50 12.61
C GLN A 213 -6.51 -17.57 12.82
N ILE A 214 -6.03 -17.72 14.06
CA ILE A 214 -4.90 -18.62 14.36
C ILE A 214 -5.17 -19.57 15.52
N HIS A 215 -6.42 -19.71 15.96
CA HIS A 215 -6.85 -20.60 17.05
C HIS A 215 -5.97 -20.46 18.30
N SER A 216 -5.76 -19.21 18.76
CA SER A 216 -4.78 -18.88 19.79
C SER A 216 -5.19 -19.34 21.20
N GLY A 217 -6.46 -19.62 21.47
CA GLY A 217 -6.96 -20.02 22.77
C GLY A 217 -6.87 -18.92 23.84
N LEU A 218 -6.95 -17.65 23.44
CA LEU A 218 -6.98 -16.52 24.36
C LEU A 218 -8.32 -16.47 25.11
N SER A 219 -8.28 -16.11 26.40
CA SER A 219 -9.44 -15.58 27.08
C SER A 219 -9.85 -14.26 26.46
N GLU A 220 -11.14 -14.10 26.15
CA GLU A 220 -11.69 -12.87 25.59
C GLU A 220 -12.12 -11.95 26.74
N ASP A 221 -11.13 -11.43 27.49
CA ASP A 221 -11.30 -10.64 28.70
C ASP A 221 -11.09 -9.13 28.51
N GLY A 222 -10.58 -8.74 27.31
CA GLY A 222 -10.26 -7.35 27.00
C GLY A 222 -8.97 -6.84 27.63
N GLU A 223 -8.14 -7.72 28.23
CA GLU A 223 -6.89 -7.34 28.87
C GLU A 223 -5.69 -7.50 27.93
N LEU A 224 -4.86 -6.45 27.82
CA LEU A 224 -3.62 -6.48 27.03
C LEU A 224 -2.47 -7.03 27.89
N GLY A 225 -2.61 -8.27 28.34
CA GLY A 225 -1.59 -8.97 29.10
C GLY A 225 -0.54 -9.69 28.24
N PRO A 226 0.51 -10.26 28.86
CA PRO A 226 1.60 -10.94 28.12
C PRO A 226 1.15 -12.08 27.21
N ARG A 227 0.06 -12.78 27.55
CA ARG A 227 -0.53 -13.85 26.71
C ARG A 227 -1.14 -13.27 25.44
N THR A 228 -1.92 -12.19 25.58
CA THR A 228 -2.52 -11.45 24.44
C THR A 228 -1.44 -10.87 23.55
N ILE A 229 -0.39 -10.24 24.15
CA ILE A 229 0.73 -9.68 23.39
C ILE A 229 1.49 -10.77 22.63
N ARG A 230 1.77 -11.91 23.23
CA ARG A 230 2.45 -13.03 22.55
C ARG A 230 1.64 -13.59 21.39
N ALA A 231 0.32 -13.71 21.55
CA ALA A 231 -0.55 -14.12 20.46
C ALA A 231 -0.63 -13.07 19.32
N LEU A 232 -0.65 -11.78 19.67
CA LEU A 232 -0.55 -10.68 18.72
C LEU A 232 0.77 -10.71 17.94
N GLN A 233 1.87 -10.94 18.62
CA GLN A 233 3.20 -11.09 18.02
C GLN A 233 3.23 -12.27 17.05
N ARG A 234 2.68 -13.43 17.43
CA ARG A 234 2.54 -14.59 16.54
C ARG A 234 1.70 -14.27 15.31
N TYR A 235 0.55 -13.63 15.50
CA TYR A 235 -0.36 -13.25 14.43
C TYR A 235 0.27 -12.28 13.43
N LEU A 236 1.09 -11.33 13.91
CA LEU A 236 1.76 -10.32 13.10
C LEU A 236 3.16 -10.74 12.60
N GLY A 237 3.64 -11.94 12.96
CA GLY A 237 4.95 -12.44 12.53
C GLY A 237 6.13 -11.69 13.14
N SER A 238 6.01 -11.23 14.39
CA SER A 238 7.10 -10.57 15.13
C SER A 238 7.65 -11.45 16.24
N PRO A 239 8.83 -11.12 16.85
CA PRO A 239 9.37 -11.86 17.99
C PRO A 239 8.36 -12.00 19.13
N GLN A 240 8.23 -13.23 19.70
CA GLN A 240 7.15 -13.62 20.60
C GLN A 240 7.61 -13.61 22.08
N ASP A 241 8.01 -12.45 22.60
CA ASP A 241 8.47 -12.27 24.00
C ASP A 241 7.32 -11.94 24.98
N GLY A 242 6.14 -11.57 24.46
CA GLY A 242 4.99 -11.16 25.26
C GLY A 242 5.09 -9.73 25.81
N VAL A 243 5.95 -8.90 25.22
CA VAL A 243 6.19 -7.52 25.64
C VAL A 243 6.01 -6.55 24.47
N ILE A 244 5.39 -5.41 24.73
CA ILE A 244 5.44 -4.24 23.84
C ILE A 244 6.52 -3.31 24.37
N SER A 245 7.70 -3.38 23.78
CA SER A 245 8.86 -2.58 24.19
C SER A 245 8.62 -1.08 24.00
N LYS A 246 9.25 -0.26 24.83
CA LYS A 246 9.22 1.21 24.72
C LYS A 246 10.65 1.74 24.53
N PRO A 247 10.87 2.82 23.78
CA PRO A 247 9.86 3.59 23.05
C PRO A 247 9.38 2.90 21.77
N LYS A 248 10.14 1.92 21.23
CA LYS A 248 9.89 1.26 19.95
C LYS A 248 9.74 -0.24 20.09
N SER A 249 8.77 -0.81 19.37
CA SER A 249 8.48 -2.24 19.42
C SER A 249 8.27 -2.82 18.03
N GLU A 250 8.87 -3.98 17.74
CA GLU A 250 8.73 -4.67 16.44
C GLU A 250 7.27 -5.07 16.18
N VAL A 251 6.55 -5.53 17.20
CA VAL A 251 5.11 -5.88 17.03
C VAL A 251 4.28 -4.65 16.71
N VAL A 252 4.62 -3.47 17.21
CA VAL A 252 3.92 -2.23 16.87
C VAL A 252 4.22 -1.82 15.42
N GLY A 253 5.47 -1.96 14.97
CA GLY A 253 5.80 -1.72 13.56
C GLY A 253 5.06 -2.67 12.61
N ALA A 254 4.92 -3.95 12.97
CA ALA A 254 4.14 -4.92 12.22
C ALA A 254 2.64 -4.57 12.24
N LEU A 255 2.10 -4.14 13.37
CA LEU A 255 0.74 -3.66 13.52
C LEU A 255 0.48 -2.43 12.61
N GLN A 256 1.35 -1.43 12.67
CA GLN A 256 1.22 -0.21 11.86
C GLN A 256 1.18 -0.52 10.36
N ARG A 257 2.02 -1.46 9.88
CA ARG A 257 1.98 -1.93 8.48
C ARG A 257 0.63 -2.55 8.12
N ARG A 258 0.10 -3.46 8.97
CA ARG A 258 -1.22 -4.07 8.77
C ARG A 258 -2.35 -3.03 8.73
N LEU A 259 -2.33 -2.08 9.66
CA LEU A 259 -3.34 -1.02 9.75
C LEU A 259 -3.30 -0.08 8.52
N ASN A 260 -2.13 0.12 7.91
CA ASN A 260 -1.99 0.87 6.66
C ASN A 260 -2.58 0.12 5.46
N GLU A 261 -2.60 -1.20 5.51
CA GLU A 261 -3.28 -2.04 4.51
C GLU A 261 -4.81 -2.09 4.72
N GLY A 262 -5.32 -1.45 5.78
CA GLY A 262 -6.75 -1.34 6.06
C GLY A 262 -7.38 -2.55 6.74
N TRP A 263 -6.56 -3.53 7.19
CA TRP A 263 -7.04 -4.75 7.81
C TRP A 263 -6.18 -5.17 9.01
N PHE A 264 -6.73 -6.08 9.80
CA PHE A 264 -6.08 -6.64 10.99
C PHE A 264 -6.45 -8.12 11.14
#